data_847987f0214c434e8c2a732b9b484a48
#
_entry.id   847987f0214c434e8c2a732b9b484a48
#
_cell.length_a   1.000
_cell.length_b   1.000
_cell.length_c   1.000
_cell.angle_alpha   90.00
_cell.angle_beta   90.00
_cell.angle_gamma   90.00
#
_symmetry.space_group_name_H-M   'P 1'
#
loop_
_entity.id
_entity.type
_entity.pdbx_description
1 polymer ?
#
loop_
_entity_poly.entity_id
_entity_poly.type
_entity_poly.pdbx_seq_one_letter_code
_entity_poly.pdbx_strand_id
1 'polypeptide(L)'
;MKGLRKYLTPFAPDQSGAVSVLYELGGMLVICDAGGCTGNVCGFDEPRWFEMRSAVFSAGLRDMDAILGRDDRLVAKLADACEKLDVTFAAVIGTPVPAVIGTDYRALDRMLQKKTDLPVLTVNTDGMELYDKGEEKAYLALFQKFADAVSSEKNSQETEEKETDHQDTEDEKTDIRKVSEDIEDDIEEKRIGIIGMTPQDVSDLNAADKIRKIYKAQGIRAVCYGMGDGLEEVQRAGSVVKNIVVSPAALKAAQYLEKKFGTPYEVTYPLAAELVPELEYNGKKILIVQQQVIAGAVREEIVRRIEAFPDAGGKAQAERTADITTATWFMIKKECERTGVGERENLQIKETISLKEEEDFINLVEKENYDMIFADPCMEKMIPEYEGTFIPLTHFAVSGKLNKHESVCEEKVAEKKR
;
A
#
# COMPACT_ATOMS: atom_id res chain seq x y z
N MET A 1 3.21 -20.58 24.57
CA MET A 1 4.50 -19.91 24.92
C MET A 1 4.39 -18.49 24.46
N LYS A 2 4.28 -17.54 25.39
CA LYS A 2 4.13 -16.13 25.00
C LYS A 2 5.36 -15.61 24.25
N GLY A 3 5.14 -14.94 23.11
CA GLY A 3 6.19 -14.33 22.29
C GLY A 3 7.07 -15.29 21.49
N LEU A 4 6.81 -16.60 21.50
CA LEU A 4 7.50 -17.57 20.67
C LEU A 4 6.54 -18.12 19.61
N ARG A 5 6.93 -18.04 18.36
CA ARG A 5 6.17 -18.56 17.22
C ARG A 5 6.65 -19.93 16.83
N LYS A 6 5.72 -20.81 16.49
CA LYS A 6 5.98 -22.19 16.05
C LYS A 6 5.71 -22.37 14.56
N TYR A 7 4.72 -21.67 14.05
CA TYR A 7 4.21 -21.83 12.69
C TYR A 7 4.48 -20.61 11.80
N LEU A 8 4.34 -19.40 12.37
CA LEU A 8 4.54 -18.16 11.64
C LEU A 8 5.98 -17.67 11.75
N THR A 9 6.50 -17.10 10.67
CA THR A 9 7.76 -16.35 10.71
C THR A 9 7.61 -15.07 11.54
N PRO A 10 8.68 -14.47 12.05
CA PRO A 10 8.62 -13.12 12.57
C PRO A 10 8.08 -12.18 11.49
N PHE A 11 7.13 -11.32 11.87
CA PHE A 11 6.61 -10.32 10.94
C PHE A 11 7.64 -9.23 10.66
N ALA A 12 7.60 -8.66 9.46
CA ALA A 12 8.49 -7.59 9.05
C ALA A 12 8.36 -6.37 9.99
N PRO A 13 9.47 -5.78 10.43
CA PRO A 13 9.48 -4.60 11.30
C PRO A 13 9.16 -3.30 10.54
N ASP A 14 8.96 -2.20 11.27
CA ASP A 14 8.50 -0.93 10.72
C ASP A 14 9.45 -0.33 9.66
N GLN A 15 10.78 -0.50 9.76
CA GLN A 15 11.68 -0.04 8.71
C GLN A 15 11.44 -0.73 7.37
N SER A 16 11.02 -2.00 7.37
CA SER A 16 10.71 -2.74 6.14
C SER A 16 9.46 -2.18 5.45
N GLY A 17 8.41 -1.83 6.23
CA GLY A 17 7.25 -1.14 5.70
C GLY A 17 7.58 0.23 5.13
N ALA A 18 8.43 1.00 5.81
CA ALA A 18 8.87 2.30 5.31
C ALA A 18 9.63 2.18 3.98
N VAL A 19 10.52 1.19 3.85
CA VAL A 19 11.22 0.90 2.59
C VAL A 19 10.22 0.52 1.51
N SER A 20 9.25 -0.35 1.82
CA SER A 20 8.28 -0.84 0.84
C SER A 20 7.46 0.28 0.21
N VAL A 21 7.03 1.29 0.98
CA VAL A 21 6.34 2.48 0.48
C VAL A 21 7.20 3.29 -0.49
N LEU A 22 8.49 3.45 -0.18
CA LEU A 22 9.39 4.35 -0.92
C LEU A 22 10.14 3.66 -2.07
N TYR A 23 10.01 2.36 -2.23
CA TYR A 23 10.86 1.49 -3.03
C TYR A 23 10.93 1.88 -4.51
N GLU A 24 9.79 2.22 -5.12
CA GLU A 24 9.68 2.49 -6.57
C GLU A 24 9.63 3.98 -6.94
N LEU A 25 9.78 4.88 -5.96
CA LEU A 25 9.61 6.31 -6.19
C LEU A 25 10.82 7.02 -6.81
N GLY A 26 11.89 6.29 -7.13
CA GLY A 26 13.09 6.86 -7.76
C GLY A 26 14.03 7.58 -6.78
N GLY A 27 13.92 7.30 -5.49
CA GLY A 27 14.77 7.86 -4.44
C GLY A 27 15.95 6.97 -4.05
N MET A 28 16.95 7.57 -3.37
CA MET A 28 17.97 6.85 -2.63
C MET A 28 17.48 6.56 -1.22
N LEU A 29 17.30 5.29 -0.87
CA LEU A 29 16.85 4.85 0.44
C LEU A 29 18.04 4.41 1.30
N VAL A 30 18.25 5.05 2.43
CA VAL A 30 19.35 4.72 3.34
C VAL A 30 18.80 4.23 4.67
N ILE A 31 19.04 2.98 4.95
CA ILE A 31 18.69 2.34 6.20
C ILE A 31 19.82 2.63 7.20
N CYS A 32 19.52 3.32 8.29
CA CYS A 32 20.49 3.66 9.33
C CYS A 32 20.81 2.45 10.20
N ASP A 33 21.67 1.56 9.72
CA ASP A 33 22.04 0.34 10.40
C ASP A 33 23.54 -0.01 10.24
N ALA A 34 23.95 -1.12 10.84
CA ALA A 34 25.28 -1.70 10.66
C ALA A 34 25.36 -2.67 9.45
N GLY A 35 24.27 -2.89 8.74
CA GLY A 35 24.14 -3.78 7.58
C GLY A 35 23.15 -4.93 7.76
N GLY A 36 22.79 -5.31 8.99
CA GLY A 36 21.91 -6.45 9.26
C GLY A 36 20.45 -6.17 8.86
N CYS A 37 19.91 -5.02 9.26
CA CYS A 37 18.53 -4.65 8.91
C CYS A 37 18.38 -4.45 7.40
N THR A 38 19.35 -3.82 6.73
CA THR A 38 19.34 -3.69 5.27
C THR A 38 19.35 -5.04 4.59
N GLY A 39 20.19 -5.98 5.06
CA GLY A 39 20.25 -7.35 4.54
C GLY A 39 18.93 -8.09 4.70
N ASN A 40 18.24 -7.90 5.83
CA ASN A 40 16.93 -8.50 6.07
C ASN A 40 15.85 -7.91 5.12
N VAL A 41 15.79 -6.58 5.02
CA VAL A 41 14.85 -5.91 4.10
C VAL A 41 15.03 -6.42 2.68
N CYS A 42 16.24 -6.35 2.12
CA CYS A 42 16.51 -6.75 0.75
C CYS A 42 16.39 -8.27 0.52
N GLY A 43 16.68 -9.08 1.53
CA GLY A 43 16.70 -10.55 1.38
C GLY A 43 15.37 -11.24 1.67
N PHE A 44 14.49 -10.62 2.46
CA PHE A 44 13.29 -11.27 2.97
C PHE A 44 12.04 -10.41 2.92
N ASP A 45 12.11 -9.13 3.29
CA ASP A 45 10.92 -8.32 3.52
C ASP A 45 10.48 -7.53 2.28
N GLU A 46 11.38 -7.32 1.30
CA GLU A 46 11.06 -6.60 0.06
C GLU A 46 11.18 -7.53 -1.16
N PRO A 47 10.07 -8.18 -1.56
CA PRO A 47 10.11 -9.20 -2.62
C PRO A 47 10.50 -8.65 -3.99
N ARG A 48 10.28 -7.35 -4.26
CA ARG A 48 10.66 -6.68 -5.52
C ARG A 48 12.18 -6.61 -5.70
N TRP A 49 12.96 -6.73 -4.64
CA TRP A 49 14.43 -6.68 -4.70
C TRP A 49 15.05 -7.67 -5.69
N PHE A 50 14.42 -8.83 -5.87
CA PHE A 50 14.91 -9.86 -6.79
C PHE A 50 14.53 -9.60 -8.25
N GLU A 51 13.47 -8.84 -8.50
CA GLU A 51 12.93 -8.55 -9.81
C GLU A 51 13.31 -7.14 -10.29
N MET A 52 13.22 -6.16 -9.42
CA MET A 52 13.46 -4.76 -9.71
C MET A 52 14.29 -4.13 -8.59
N ARG A 53 15.52 -3.74 -8.92
CA ARG A 53 16.41 -3.12 -7.94
C ARG A 53 16.08 -1.64 -7.75
N SER A 54 16.09 -1.21 -6.50
CA SER A 54 16.04 0.20 -6.09
C SER A 54 17.36 0.61 -5.45
N ALA A 55 17.62 1.91 -5.32
CA ALA A 55 18.82 2.44 -4.68
C ALA A 55 18.70 2.36 -3.15
N VAL A 56 18.75 1.14 -2.59
CA VAL A 56 18.70 0.86 -1.15
C VAL A 56 20.08 0.61 -0.60
N PHE A 57 20.48 1.35 0.42
CA PHE A 57 21.80 1.31 1.02
C PHE A 57 21.77 1.15 2.53
N SER A 58 22.77 0.49 3.08
CA SER A 58 23.10 0.52 4.50
C SER A 58 23.95 1.77 4.82
N ALA A 59 23.63 2.47 5.90
CA ALA A 59 24.50 3.51 6.43
C ALA A 59 25.87 2.95 6.85
N GLY A 60 25.92 1.65 7.17
CA GLY A 60 27.14 0.95 7.56
C GLY A 60 27.72 1.51 8.83
N LEU A 61 26.88 1.81 9.83
CA LEU A 61 27.27 2.32 11.14
C LEU A 61 28.25 1.35 11.82
N ARG A 62 29.26 1.90 12.50
CA ARG A 62 30.23 1.17 13.31
C ARG A 62 30.21 1.67 14.75
N ASP A 63 30.78 0.88 15.66
CA ASP A 63 30.79 1.18 17.09
C ASP A 63 31.25 2.61 17.39
N MET A 64 32.31 3.06 16.71
CA MET A 64 32.83 4.42 16.88
C MET A 64 31.87 5.50 16.35
N ASP A 65 31.09 5.23 15.30
CA ASP A 65 30.09 6.17 14.78
C ASP A 65 28.94 6.32 15.80
N ALA A 66 28.52 5.20 16.42
CA ALA A 66 27.51 5.19 17.47
C ALA A 66 27.98 5.90 18.77
N ILE A 67 29.22 5.61 19.23
CA ILE A 67 29.75 6.18 20.47
C ILE A 67 29.99 7.68 20.35
N LEU A 68 30.49 8.15 19.20
CA LEU A 68 30.87 9.55 18.99
C LEU A 68 29.77 10.42 18.38
N GLY A 69 28.62 9.82 17.98
CA GLY A 69 27.53 10.56 17.33
C GLY A 69 27.97 11.20 16.00
N ARG A 70 28.65 10.44 15.13
CA ARG A 70 29.26 10.95 13.89
C ARG A 70 28.26 11.11 12.74
N ASP A 71 27.22 11.91 12.96
CA ASP A 71 26.23 12.26 11.95
C ASP A 71 26.84 12.98 10.75
N ASP A 72 27.90 13.79 10.99
CA ASP A 72 28.67 14.48 9.97
C ASP A 72 29.26 13.53 8.92
N ARG A 73 29.73 12.36 9.35
CA ARG A 73 30.28 11.33 8.48
C ARG A 73 29.19 10.65 7.65
N LEU A 74 28.04 10.35 8.28
CA LEU A 74 26.88 9.81 7.58
C LEU A 74 26.40 10.77 6.50
N VAL A 75 26.22 12.04 6.86
CA VAL A 75 25.82 13.11 5.94
C VAL A 75 26.80 13.25 4.76
N ALA A 76 28.12 13.18 5.02
CA ALA A 76 29.12 13.26 3.95
C ALA A 76 29.02 12.07 2.98
N LYS A 77 28.84 10.84 3.49
CA LYS A 77 28.64 9.64 2.66
C LYS A 77 27.39 9.73 1.80
N LEU A 78 26.30 10.21 2.38
CA LEU A 78 25.02 10.34 1.68
C LEU A 78 25.09 11.40 0.57
N ALA A 79 25.72 12.55 0.85
CA ALA A 79 25.94 13.59 -0.14
C ALA A 79 26.77 13.09 -1.34
N ASP A 80 27.89 12.41 -1.06
CA ASP A 80 28.74 11.79 -2.10
C ASP A 80 27.96 10.74 -2.94
N ALA A 81 27.07 9.97 -2.33
CA ALA A 81 26.23 9.02 -3.05
C ALA A 81 25.18 9.72 -3.92
N CYS A 82 24.53 10.78 -3.43
CA CYS A 82 23.57 11.58 -4.19
C CYS A 82 24.19 12.18 -5.46
N GLU A 83 25.43 12.63 -5.40
CA GLU A 83 26.14 13.17 -6.58
C GLU A 83 26.42 12.13 -7.67
N LYS A 84 26.46 10.84 -7.31
CA LYS A 84 26.84 9.73 -8.21
C LYS A 84 25.63 8.95 -8.77
N LEU A 85 24.46 9.18 -8.22
CA LEU A 85 23.24 8.44 -8.55
C LEU A 85 22.23 9.38 -9.21
N ASP A 86 21.54 8.85 -10.21
CA ASP A 86 20.37 9.52 -10.80
C ASP A 86 19.14 9.21 -9.92
N VAL A 87 18.89 10.05 -8.91
CA VAL A 87 17.80 9.89 -7.96
C VAL A 87 17.08 11.22 -7.72
N THR A 88 15.80 11.17 -7.46
CA THR A 88 14.95 12.36 -7.32
C THR A 88 14.86 12.89 -5.89
N PHE A 89 15.16 12.06 -4.89
CA PHE A 89 15.20 12.41 -3.47
C PHE A 89 16.08 11.45 -2.69
N ALA A 90 16.40 11.79 -1.46
CA ALA A 90 17.04 10.88 -0.52
C ALA A 90 16.12 10.61 0.68
N ALA A 91 16.03 9.35 1.12
CA ALA A 91 15.29 8.99 2.32
C ALA A 91 16.21 8.32 3.35
N VAL A 92 16.09 8.74 4.61
CA VAL A 92 16.81 8.15 5.76
C VAL A 92 15.78 7.43 6.64
N ILE A 93 15.98 6.13 6.81
CA ILE A 93 15.07 5.23 7.51
C ILE A 93 15.73 4.73 8.79
N GLY A 94 15.06 4.92 9.93
CA GLY A 94 15.55 4.51 11.23
C GLY A 94 15.50 3.00 11.43
N THR A 95 16.31 2.52 12.40
CA THR A 95 16.36 1.14 12.88
C THR A 95 16.62 1.12 14.38
N PRO A 96 16.65 -0.03 15.05
CA PRO A 96 16.99 -0.09 16.48
C PRO A 96 18.31 0.58 16.87
N VAL A 97 19.33 0.55 16.02
CA VAL A 97 20.65 1.13 16.36
C VAL A 97 20.55 2.63 16.57
N PRO A 98 20.10 3.45 15.60
CA PRO A 98 19.95 4.88 15.82
C PRO A 98 18.91 5.22 16.90
N ALA A 99 17.87 4.41 17.11
CA ALA A 99 16.91 4.61 18.18
C ALA A 99 17.57 4.49 19.56
N VAL A 100 18.43 3.50 19.78
CA VAL A 100 19.15 3.29 21.04
C VAL A 100 20.18 4.40 21.32
N ILE A 101 20.90 4.86 20.29
CA ILE A 101 21.89 5.93 20.44
C ILE A 101 21.30 7.34 20.44
N GLY A 102 19.98 7.49 20.25
CA GLY A 102 19.28 8.76 20.30
C GLY A 102 19.55 9.68 19.11
N THR A 103 19.65 9.13 17.90
CA THR A 103 19.86 9.92 16.67
C THR A 103 18.76 10.95 16.46
N ASP A 104 19.14 12.22 16.26
CA ASP A 104 18.21 13.32 15.93
C ASP A 104 17.97 13.39 14.40
N TYR A 105 16.89 12.75 13.95
CA TYR A 105 16.52 12.75 12.54
C TYR A 105 16.19 14.13 11.98
N ARG A 106 15.73 15.08 12.81
CA ARG A 106 15.48 16.46 12.38
C ARG A 106 16.78 17.23 12.14
N ALA A 107 17.79 16.97 12.97
CA ALA A 107 19.11 17.53 12.76
C ALA A 107 19.74 16.92 11.49
N LEU A 108 19.64 15.61 11.33
CA LEU A 108 20.14 14.87 10.17
C LEU A 108 19.50 15.38 8.87
N ASP A 109 18.18 15.55 8.83
CA ASP A 109 17.44 16.13 7.70
C ASP A 109 18.00 17.50 7.31
N ARG A 110 18.13 18.43 8.28
CA ARG A 110 18.68 19.77 8.06
C ARG A 110 20.13 19.77 7.58
N MET A 111 20.94 18.83 8.07
CA MET A 111 22.34 18.70 7.66
C MET A 111 22.46 18.18 6.23
N LEU A 112 21.63 17.20 5.86
CA LEU A 112 21.57 16.64 4.51
C LEU A 112 21.05 17.66 3.50
N GLN A 113 19.97 18.36 3.79
CA GLN A 113 19.41 19.40 2.92
C GLN A 113 20.39 20.55 2.63
N LYS A 114 21.33 20.81 3.53
CA LYS A 114 22.39 21.82 3.30
C LYS A 114 23.52 21.32 2.41
N LYS A 115 23.67 20.01 2.26
CA LYS A 115 24.77 19.40 1.54
C LYS A 115 24.37 18.75 0.21
N THR A 116 23.07 18.52 0.00
CA THR A 116 22.53 17.94 -1.22
C THR A 116 21.51 18.91 -1.81
N ASP A 117 21.44 19.00 -3.14
CA ASP A 117 20.40 19.75 -3.82
C ASP A 117 19.09 18.96 -3.92
N LEU A 118 19.08 17.73 -3.41
CA LEU A 118 17.92 16.84 -3.42
C LEU A 118 17.01 17.06 -2.21
N PRO A 119 15.70 16.92 -2.35
CA PRO A 119 14.79 16.82 -1.21
C PRO A 119 15.17 15.63 -0.32
N VAL A 120 15.19 15.83 0.99
CA VAL A 120 15.46 14.76 1.96
C VAL A 120 14.22 14.41 2.74
N LEU A 121 13.94 13.13 2.90
CA LEU A 121 12.85 12.58 3.70
C LEU A 121 13.44 11.77 4.85
N THR A 122 12.97 11.97 6.06
CA THR A 122 13.36 11.13 7.22
C THR A 122 12.14 10.38 7.73
N VAL A 123 12.27 9.06 7.92
CA VAL A 123 11.23 8.20 8.50
C VAL A 123 11.76 7.64 9.81
N ASN A 124 11.19 8.10 10.92
CA ASN A 124 11.60 7.69 12.25
C ASN A 124 10.96 6.34 12.61
N THR A 125 11.59 5.27 12.15
CA THR A 125 11.33 3.88 12.51
C THR A 125 12.38 3.40 13.52
N ASP A 126 12.04 2.39 14.32
CA ASP A 126 12.91 1.92 15.41
C ASP A 126 13.06 0.38 15.46
N GLY A 127 12.39 -0.33 14.57
CA GLY A 127 12.42 -1.79 14.49
C GLY A 127 11.63 -2.50 15.57
N MET A 128 10.87 -1.78 16.40
CA MET A 128 10.09 -2.34 17.51
C MET A 128 8.62 -2.52 17.15
N GLU A 129 8.13 -1.77 16.16
CA GLU A 129 6.78 -1.87 15.64
C GLU A 129 6.75 -2.74 14.37
N LEU A 130 5.56 -3.13 13.91
CA LEU A 130 5.38 -3.91 12.69
C LEU A 130 5.39 -3.02 11.44
N TYR A 131 5.54 -3.65 10.27
CA TYR A 131 5.67 -2.99 8.96
C TYR A 131 4.58 -1.94 8.70
N ASP A 132 3.33 -2.22 9.08
CA ASP A 132 2.18 -1.34 8.89
C ASP A 132 2.33 0.03 9.58
N LYS A 133 3.04 0.07 10.72
CA LYS A 133 3.41 1.33 11.39
C LYS A 133 4.47 2.09 10.63
N GLY A 134 5.42 1.38 10.03
CA GLY A 134 6.42 1.97 9.14
C GLY A 134 5.81 2.54 7.88
N GLU A 135 4.87 1.83 7.27
CA GLU A 135 4.10 2.31 6.12
C GLU A 135 3.30 3.58 6.48
N GLU A 136 2.60 3.58 7.63
CA GLU A 136 1.85 4.77 8.09
C GLU A 136 2.75 5.99 8.23
N LYS A 137 3.94 5.82 8.85
CA LYS A 137 4.94 6.88 8.99
C LYS A 137 5.45 7.37 7.63
N ALA A 138 5.76 6.42 6.73
CA ALA A 138 6.32 6.73 5.42
C ALA A 138 5.32 7.42 4.48
N TYR A 139 4.09 6.91 4.36
CA TYR A 139 3.05 7.56 3.55
C TYR A 139 2.75 8.98 4.04
N LEU A 140 2.60 9.17 5.35
CA LEU A 140 2.34 10.50 5.90
C LEU A 140 3.49 11.46 5.61
N ALA A 141 4.73 11.04 5.86
CA ALA A 141 5.92 11.86 5.61
C ALA A 141 6.09 12.17 4.11
N LEU A 142 5.84 11.20 3.24
CA LEU A 142 5.90 11.33 1.78
C LEU A 142 4.94 12.42 1.28
N PHE A 143 3.67 12.33 1.62
CA PHE A 143 2.70 13.33 1.15
C PHE A 143 2.87 14.69 1.83
N GLN A 144 3.29 14.73 3.09
CA GLN A 144 3.62 16.00 3.77
C GLN A 144 4.78 16.74 3.09
N LYS A 145 5.76 15.99 2.59
CA LYS A 145 6.95 16.57 1.96
C LYS A 145 6.71 16.95 0.50
N PHE A 146 6.02 16.10 -0.27
CA PHE A 146 6.01 16.19 -1.73
C PHE A 146 4.66 16.55 -2.33
N ALA A 147 3.51 16.32 -1.65
CA ALA A 147 2.23 16.67 -2.23
C ALA A 147 2.01 18.17 -2.28
N ASP A 148 1.82 18.68 -3.50
CA ASP A 148 1.53 20.09 -3.77
C ASP A 148 0.09 20.28 -4.27
N ALA A 149 -0.47 21.49 -4.07
CA ALA A 149 -1.61 21.92 -4.84
C ALA A 149 -1.07 22.31 -6.23
N VAL A 150 -1.24 21.45 -7.21
CA VAL A 150 -0.97 21.84 -8.60
C VAL A 150 -2.02 22.89 -8.95
N SER A 151 -1.64 24.17 -8.87
CA SER A 151 -2.46 25.26 -9.37
C SER A 151 -2.60 25.08 -10.88
N SER A 152 -3.83 24.99 -11.36
CA SER A 152 -4.23 25.12 -12.76
C SER A 152 -3.86 26.49 -13.37
N GLU A 153 -3.02 27.28 -12.70
CA GLU A 153 -2.68 28.67 -13.04
C GLU A 153 -1.33 28.86 -13.74
N LYS A 154 -0.56 27.80 -14.01
CA LYS A 154 0.73 27.98 -14.71
C LYS A 154 0.66 28.11 -16.23
N ASN A 155 -0.52 27.98 -16.85
CA ASN A 155 -0.69 28.17 -18.30
C ASN A 155 -1.17 29.56 -18.71
N SER A 156 -1.26 30.54 -17.80
CA SER A 156 -1.79 31.88 -18.11
C SER A 156 -0.75 33.00 -18.04
N GLN A 157 0.52 32.74 -17.68
CA GLN A 157 1.51 33.80 -17.48
C GLN A 157 2.71 33.82 -18.44
N GLU A 158 2.75 32.98 -19.48
CA GLU A 158 3.78 33.08 -20.52
C GLU A 158 3.35 33.76 -21.82
N THR A 159 2.16 34.39 -21.85
CA THR A 159 1.63 35.05 -23.07
C THR A 159 1.52 36.57 -22.98
N GLU A 160 2.01 37.24 -21.95
CA GLU A 160 1.92 38.69 -21.79
C GLU A 160 3.28 39.40 -21.66
N GLU A 161 4.29 39.07 -22.40
CA GLU A 161 5.45 39.96 -22.59
C GLU A 161 6.13 39.71 -23.93
N LYS A 162 5.54 40.19 -25.04
CA LYS A 162 6.22 40.65 -26.27
C LYS A 162 5.27 41.30 -27.24
N GLU A 163 4.80 42.47 -26.91
CA GLU A 163 4.40 43.49 -27.91
C GLU A 163 5.42 44.59 -27.85
N THR A 164 6.34 44.63 -28.80
CA THR A 164 6.97 45.87 -29.31
C THR A 164 7.40 45.65 -30.75
N ASP A 165 6.71 46.40 -31.59
CA ASP A 165 7.19 47.06 -32.85
C ASP A 165 8.06 46.26 -33.83
N HIS A 166 7.55 46.04 -35.01
CA HIS A 166 8.05 46.65 -36.25
C HIS A 166 7.19 46.33 -37.49
N GLN A 167 7.07 47.38 -38.32
CA GLN A 167 6.38 47.57 -39.56
C GLN A 167 6.70 46.57 -40.68
N ASP A 168 5.63 46.36 -41.50
CA ASP A 168 5.56 46.21 -42.97
C ASP A 168 6.59 45.39 -43.71
N THR A 169 6.12 44.30 -44.34
CA THR A 169 6.24 44.07 -45.80
C THR A 169 5.33 42.93 -46.26
N GLU A 170 4.67 43.19 -47.38
CA GLU A 170 3.72 42.31 -48.11
C GLU A 170 4.41 41.08 -48.73
N ASP A 171 3.55 40.12 -49.10
CA ASP A 171 3.73 38.98 -50.03
C ASP A 171 4.28 37.65 -49.45
N GLU A 172 3.36 36.70 -49.22
CA GLU A 172 3.27 35.48 -50.01
C GLU A 172 2.13 34.57 -49.46
N LYS A 173 1.15 34.34 -50.34
CA LYS A 173 0.15 33.30 -50.18
C LYS A 173 0.78 31.97 -50.39
N THR A 174 0.88 31.12 -49.39
CA THR A 174 0.93 29.68 -49.61
C THR A 174 0.47 28.91 -48.35
N ASP A 175 -0.50 27.99 -48.59
CA ASP A 175 -0.91 26.82 -47.79
C ASP A 175 -1.37 26.99 -46.34
N ILE A 176 -2.58 27.48 -46.19
CA ILE A 176 -3.48 27.15 -45.05
C ILE A 176 -4.14 25.81 -45.34
N ARG A 177 -3.44 24.70 -45.15
CA ARG A 177 -4.03 23.33 -45.11
C ARG A 177 -3.06 22.31 -44.49
N LYS A 178 -2.50 22.59 -43.33
CA LYS A 178 -1.79 21.59 -42.51
C LYS A 178 -1.54 22.03 -41.06
N VAL A 179 -2.48 22.71 -40.42
CA VAL A 179 -2.44 22.99 -38.97
C VAL A 179 -3.85 22.78 -38.41
N SER A 180 -4.35 21.57 -38.57
CA SER A 180 -5.65 21.20 -37.98
C SER A 180 -5.68 19.73 -37.54
N GLU A 181 -4.57 19.20 -37.03
CA GLU A 181 -4.54 17.84 -36.47
C GLU A 181 -3.84 17.72 -35.10
N ASP A 182 -3.46 18.81 -34.43
CA ASP A 182 -2.83 18.78 -33.10
C ASP A 182 -3.55 19.63 -32.06
N ILE A 183 -4.89 19.73 -32.15
CA ILE A 183 -5.73 20.12 -31.01
C ILE A 183 -6.46 18.86 -30.60
N GLU A 184 -5.74 17.87 -30.07
CA GLU A 184 -6.34 16.92 -29.14
C GLU A 184 -6.69 17.70 -27.89
N ASP A 185 -7.98 17.89 -27.67
CA ASP A 185 -8.58 18.43 -26.49
C ASP A 185 -7.83 17.91 -25.25
N ASP A 186 -7.21 18.81 -24.47
CA ASP A 186 -6.79 18.59 -23.10
C ASP A 186 -8.05 18.32 -22.24
N ILE A 187 -8.70 17.19 -22.48
CA ILE A 187 -9.66 16.61 -21.56
C ILE A 187 -8.82 16.20 -20.36
N GLU A 188 -8.82 16.99 -19.33
CA GLU A 188 -8.13 16.72 -18.07
C GLU A 188 -8.49 15.29 -17.61
N GLU A 189 -7.57 14.36 -17.81
CA GLU A 189 -7.78 12.93 -17.57
C GLU A 189 -8.15 12.73 -16.10
N LYS A 190 -9.37 12.25 -15.83
CA LYS A 190 -9.84 12.00 -14.46
C LYS A 190 -8.91 11.01 -13.79
N ARG A 191 -8.26 11.43 -12.69
CA ARG A 191 -7.31 10.61 -11.93
C ARG A 191 -7.86 10.25 -10.57
N ILE A 192 -7.55 9.04 -10.11
CA ILE A 192 -7.75 8.60 -8.73
C ILE A 192 -6.43 8.11 -8.16
N GLY A 193 -6.20 8.37 -6.87
CA GLY A 193 -5.04 7.86 -6.15
C GLY A 193 -5.36 6.55 -5.44
N ILE A 194 -4.43 5.61 -5.42
CA ILE A 194 -4.50 4.36 -4.63
C ILE A 194 -3.38 4.43 -3.59
N ILE A 195 -3.74 4.51 -2.31
CA ILE A 195 -2.79 4.65 -1.19
C ILE A 195 -2.85 3.39 -0.32
N GLY A 196 -1.69 2.87 0.08
CA GLY A 196 -1.58 1.67 0.90
C GLY A 196 -1.30 0.41 0.10
N MET A 197 -0.92 0.55 -1.18
CA MET A 197 -0.48 -0.57 -1.99
C MET A 197 1.00 -0.82 -1.81
N THR A 198 1.32 -1.88 -1.08
CA THR A 198 2.67 -2.43 -0.98
C THR A 198 2.61 -3.95 -1.10
N PRO A 199 3.72 -4.63 -1.46
CA PRO A 199 3.75 -6.09 -1.48
C PRO A 199 3.50 -6.73 -0.11
N GLN A 200 3.75 -6.01 0.98
CA GLN A 200 3.50 -6.48 2.35
C GLN A 200 2.01 -6.80 2.55
N ASP A 201 1.13 -5.92 2.07
CA ASP A 201 -0.31 -6.06 2.22
C ASP A 201 -0.98 -6.83 1.07
N VAL A 202 -0.56 -6.58 -0.16
CA VAL A 202 -1.32 -7.01 -1.35
C VAL A 202 -0.90 -8.38 -1.87
N SER A 203 0.35 -8.80 -1.64
CA SER A 203 0.91 -10.12 -2.02
C SER A 203 0.89 -10.46 -3.52
N ASP A 204 0.45 -9.54 -4.37
CA ASP A 204 0.41 -9.66 -5.84
C ASP A 204 1.13 -8.46 -6.47
N LEU A 205 2.29 -8.68 -7.05
CA LEU A 205 3.07 -7.62 -7.68
C LEU A 205 2.38 -7.02 -8.92
N ASN A 206 1.41 -7.73 -9.51
CA ASN A 206 0.62 -7.22 -10.64
C ASN A 206 -0.68 -6.51 -10.22
N ALA A 207 -0.94 -6.38 -8.91
CA ALA A 207 -2.19 -5.80 -8.42
C ALA A 207 -2.40 -4.35 -8.90
N ALA A 208 -1.34 -3.55 -8.96
CA ALA A 208 -1.40 -2.19 -9.49
C ALA A 208 -1.89 -2.15 -10.95
N ASP A 209 -1.36 -3.04 -11.80
CA ASP A 209 -1.77 -3.12 -13.21
C ASP A 209 -3.21 -3.62 -13.38
N LYS A 210 -3.65 -4.53 -12.51
CA LYS A 210 -5.06 -4.98 -12.50
C LYS A 210 -5.98 -3.82 -12.14
N ILE A 211 -5.67 -3.06 -11.10
CA ILE A 211 -6.43 -1.88 -10.70
C ILE A 211 -6.46 -0.83 -11.82
N ARG A 212 -5.31 -0.54 -12.44
CA ARG A 212 -5.25 0.38 -13.59
C ARG A 212 -6.17 -0.07 -14.73
N LYS A 213 -6.21 -1.37 -15.05
CA LYS A 213 -7.12 -1.93 -16.07
C LYS A 213 -8.58 -1.73 -15.74
N ILE A 214 -8.99 -1.96 -14.48
CA ILE A 214 -10.37 -1.78 -14.02
C ILE A 214 -10.82 -0.32 -14.19
N TYR A 215 -10.03 0.64 -13.75
CA TYR A 215 -10.39 2.05 -13.83
C TYR A 215 -10.23 2.63 -15.23
N LYS A 216 -9.26 2.16 -16.02
CA LYS A 216 -9.12 2.53 -17.43
C LYS A 216 -10.35 2.16 -18.25
N ALA A 217 -10.99 1.03 -17.97
CA ALA A 217 -12.26 0.65 -18.60
C ALA A 217 -13.42 1.62 -18.30
N GLN A 218 -13.28 2.44 -17.25
CA GLN A 218 -14.21 3.50 -16.84
C GLN A 218 -13.77 4.90 -17.30
N GLY A 219 -12.70 5.01 -18.11
CA GLY A 219 -12.13 6.30 -18.53
C GLY A 219 -11.41 7.04 -17.41
N ILE A 220 -10.88 6.34 -16.41
CA ILE A 220 -10.20 6.91 -15.24
C ILE A 220 -8.78 6.37 -15.18
N ARG A 221 -7.79 7.23 -14.93
CA ARG A 221 -6.42 6.84 -14.64
C ARG A 221 -6.25 6.57 -13.14
N ALA A 222 -5.87 5.34 -12.78
CA ALA A 222 -5.51 5.00 -11.40
C ALA A 222 -4.00 5.16 -11.22
N VAL A 223 -3.60 5.91 -10.20
CA VAL A 223 -2.22 6.15 -9.76
C VAL A 223 -1.98 5.36 -8.49
N CYS A 224 -1.05 4.40 -8.50
CA CYS A 224 -0.76 3.52 -7.37
C CYS A 224 0.51 3.98 -6.65
N TYR A 225 0.36 4.75 -5.58
CA TYR A 225 1.49 5.26 -4.81
C TYR A 225 2.19 4.13 -4.04
N GLY A 226 3.46 3.89 -4.37
CA GLY A 226 4.27 2.81 -3.80
C GLY A 226 4.36 1.55 -4.66
N MET A 227 3.57 1.45 -5.76
CA MET A 227 3.66 0.35 -6.74
C MET A 227 3.48 0.86 -8.17
N GLY A 228 4.60 1.12 -8.84
CA GLY A 228 4.67 1.39 -10.28
C GLY A 228 4.45 2.84 -10.71
N ASP A 229 4.19 3.77 -9.79
CA ASP A 229 4.12 5.21 -10.09
C ASP A 229 5.21 5.97 -9.33
N GLY A 230 5.83 6.96 -9.98
CA GLY A 230 6.97 7.70 -9.48
C GLY A 230 6.61 8.89 -8.57
N LEU A 231 7.63 9.64 -8.15
CA LEU A 231 7.49 10.78 -7.25
C LEU A 231 6.65 11.92 -7.85
N GLU A 232 6.69 12.13 -9.16
CA GLU A 232 5.88 13.13 -9.84
C GLU A 232 4.37 12.93 -9.68
N GLU A 233 3.91 11.67 -9.59
CA GLU A 233 2.50 11.41 -9.31
C GLU A 233 2.17 11.66 -7.84
N VAL A 234 3.11 11.44 -6.91
CA VAL A 234 2.95 11.81 -5.49
C VAL A 234 2.76 13.32 -5.34
N GLN A 235 3.50 14.13 -6.11
CA GLN A 235 3.37 15.59 -6.10
C GLN A 235 1.96 16.03 -6.47
N ARG A 236 1.28 15.29 -7.36
CA ARG A 236 -0.09 15.57 -7.82
C ARG A 236 -1.19 14.95 -6.95
N ALA A 237 -0.84 14.28 -5.86
CA ALA A 237 -1.80 13.53 -5.04
C ALA A 237 -2.92 14.40 -4.43
N GLY A 238 -2.70 15.71 -4.30
CA GLY A 238 -3.71 16.67 -3.84
C GLY A 238 -4.77 17.05 -4.90
N SER A 239 -4.51 16.77 -6.19
CA SER A 239 -5.37 17.16 -7.31
C SER A 239 -6.17 16.01 -7.93
N VAL A 240 -6.08 14.80 -7.41
CA VAL A 240 -6.89 13.66 -7.88
C VAL A 240 -8.36 13.81 -7.47
N VAL A 241 -9.27 13.19 -8.21
CA VAL A 241 -10.71 13.25 -7.92
C VAL A 241 -11.04 12.66 -6.54
N LYS A 242 -10.39 11.55 -6.20
CA LYS A 242 -10.45 10.92 -4.87
C LYS A 242 -9.27 9.98 -4.65
N ASN A 243 -8.98 9.67 -3.41
CA ASN A 243 -8.04 8.64 -3.02
C ASN A 243 -8.76 7.37 -2.56
N ILE A 244 -8.30 6.20 -2.98
CA ILE A 244 -8.73 4.89 -2.48
C ILE A 244 -7.70 4.42 -1.47
N VAL A 245 -8.14 4.18 -0.24
CA VAL A 245 -7.33 3.67 0.87
C VAL A 245 -7.48 2.16 0.90
N VAL A 246 -6.43 1.43 0.56
CA VAL A 246 -6.44 -0.03 0.49
C VAL A 246 -5.77 -0.70 1.70
N SER A 247 -5.19 0.09 2.61
CA SER A 247 -4.58 -0.37 3.85
C SER A 247 -4.86 0.61 5.00
N PRO A 248 -5.07 0.14 6.24
CA PRO A 248 -5.18 1.02 7.41
C PRO A 248 -3.97 1.94 7.61
N ALA A 249 -2.78 1.50 7.17
CA ALA A 249 -1.56 2.28 7.22
C ALA A 249 -1.63 3.57 6.37
N ALA A 250 -2.42 3.58 5.31
CA ALA A 250 -2.59 4.73 4.42
C ALA A 250 -3.59 5.78 4.93
N LEU A 251 -4.41 5.45 5.92
CA LEU A 251 -5.53 6.29 6.36
C LEU A 251 -5.11 7.70 6.78
N LYS A 252 -4.05 7.82 7.60
CA LYS A 252 -3.57 9.14 8.05
C LYS A 252 -3.08 10.02 6.90
N ALA A 253 -2.49 9.41 5.89
CA ALA A 253 -2.02 10.11 4.70
C ALA A 253 -3.21 10.61 3.87
N ALA A 254 -4.23 9.79 3.67
CA ALA A 254 -5.47 10.19 2.99
C ALA A 254 -6.20 11.31 3.73
N GLN A 255 -6.32 11.23 5.06
CA GLN A 255 -6.89 12.29 5.90
C GLN A 255 -6.09 13.60 5.82
N TYR A 256 -4.76 13.51 5.72
CA TYR A 256 -3.91 14.68 5.49
C TYR A 256 -4.20 15.34 4.15
N LEU A 257 -4.31 14.56 3.06
CA LEU A 257 -4.63 15.07 1.73
C LEU A 257 -6.04 15.69 1.69
N GLU A 258 -7.02 15.06 2.32
CA GLU A 258 -8.37 15.61 2.44
C GLU A 258 -8.36 16.96 3.20
N LYS A 259 -7.69 17.01 4.35
CA LYS A 259 -7.61 18.23 5.16
C LYS A 259 -6.87 19.36 4.46
N LYS A 260 -5.79 19.07 3.75
CA LYS A 260 -4.91 20.07 3.14
C LYS A 260 -5.42 20.54 1.78
N PHE A 261 -5.94 19.62 0.96
CA PHE A 261 -6.29 19.88 -0.43
C PHE A 261 -7.79 19.70 -0.75
N GLY A 262 -8.57 19.19 0.21
CA GLY A 262 -9.98 18.88 -0.01
C GLY A 262 -10.22 17.60 -0.81
N THR A 263 -9.19 16.79 -1.08
CA THR A 263 -9.28 15.55 -1.87
C THR A 263 -9.96 14.45 -1.05
N PRO A 264 -11.19 14.04 -1.37
CA PRO A 264 -11.92 13.05 -0.60
C PRO A 264 -11.24 11.66 -0.69
N TYR A 265 -11.52 10.79 0.26
CA TYR A 265 -11.05 9.42 0.21
C TYR A 265 -12.17 8.40 0.46
N GLU A 266 -11.95 7.20 -0.01
CA GLU A 266 -12.80 6.03 0.19
C GLU A 266 -11.94 4.86 0.65
N VAL A 267 -12.41 4.09 1.64
CA VAL A 267 -11.69 2.91 2.15
C VAL A 267 -12.30 1.66 1.52
N THR A 268 -11.57 1.01 0.61
CA THR A 268 -12.00 -0.22 -0.05
C THR A 268 -10.82 -0.90 -0.75
N TYR A 269 -11.00 -2.17 -1.17
CA TYR A 269 -10.02 -2.89 -1.99
C TYR A 269 -10.62 -3.29 -3.33
N PRO A 270 -10.21 -2.67 -4.45
CA PRO A 270 -10.86 -2.85 -5.75
C PRO A 270 -10.81 -4.26 -6.34
N LEU A 271 -9.86 -5.11 -5.90
CA LEU A 271 -9.69 -6.48 -6.39
C LEU A 271 -10.36 -7.54 -5.51
N ALA A 272 -11.23 -7.16 -4.58
CA ALA A 272 -11.87 -8.11 -3.65
C ALA A 272 -12.60 -9.25 -4.36
N ALA A 273 -13.22 -8.98 -5.53
CA ALA A 273 -13.93 -9.99 -6.30
C ALA A 273 -13.02 -11.13 -6.80
N GLU A 274 -11.73 -10.85 -7.04
CA GLU A 274 -10.75 -11.88 -7.44
C GLU A 274 -10.33 -12.80 -6.29
N LEU A 275 -10.50 -12.32 -5.05
CA LEU A 275 -10.09 -13.04 -3.83
C LEU A 275 -11.18 -13.98 -3.31
N VAL A 276 -12.41 -13.87 -3.81
CA VAL A 276 -13.56 -14.66 -3.36
C VAL A 276 -13.90 -15.70 -4.43
N PRO A 277 -13.68 -17.00 -4.19
CA PRO A 277 -14.05 -18.03 -5.15
C PRO A 277 -15.56 -18.18 -5.31
N GLU A 278 -16.00 -18.85 -6.41
CA GLU A 278 -17.42 -19.16 -6.68
C GLU A 278 -17.86 -20.35 -5.80
N LEU A 279 -18.35 -20.06 -4.60
CA LEU A 279 -18.84 -21.03 -3.62
C LEU A 279 -20.19 -20.58 -3.05
N GLU A 280 -20.88 -21.49 -2.36
CA GLU A 280 -22.09 -21.16 -1.61
C GLU A 280 -21.74 -20.66 -0.21
N TYR A 281 -22.10 -19.40 0.06
CA TYR A 281 -21.81 -18.71 1.32
C TYR A 281 -23.03 -18.54 2.21
N ASN A 282 -24.25 -18.71 1.68
CA ASN A 282 -25.48 -18.49 2.43
C ASN A 282 -25.60 -19.44 3.63
N GLY A 283 -25.89 -18.89 4.80
CA GLY A 283 -26.01 -19.64 6.06
C GLY A 283 -24.68 -20.11 6.65
N LYS A 284 -23.55 -19.71 6.10
CA LYS A 284 -22.21 -20.12 6.56
C LYS A 284 -21.65 -19.22 7.64
N LYS A 285 -20.89 -19.83 8.56
CA LYS A 285 -20.06 -19.12 9.52
C LYS A 285 -18.64 -19.03 8.99
N ILE A 286 -18.17 -17.80 8.75
CA ILE A 286 -16.96 -17.53 7.97
C ILE A 286 -15.98 -16.72 8.81
N LEU A 287 -14.70 -17.13 8.83
CA LEU A 287 -13.60 -16.35 9.37
C LEU A 287 -12.71 -15.84 8.23
N ILE A 288 -12.37 -14.55 8.25
CA ILE A 288 -11.45 -13.93 7.30
C ILE A 288 -10.29 -13.34 8.08
N VAL A 289 -9.08 -13.87 7.87
CA VAL A 289 -7.85 -13.40 8.52
C VAL A 289 -6.95 -12.75 7.47
N GLN A 290 -6.96 -11.42 7.46
CA GLN A 290 -6.16 -10.60 6.53
C GLN A 290 -5.97 -9.19 7.13
N GLN A 291 -5.20 -8.29 6.47
CA GLN A 291 -5.24 -6.88 6.88
C GLN A 291 -6.69 -6.35 6.78
N GLN A 292 -7.01 -5.40 7.65
CA GLN A 292 -8.40 -4.99 7.93
C GLN A 292 -9.20 -4.58 6.69
N VAL A 293 -8.62 -3.77 5.78
CA VAL A 293 -9.35 -3.25 4.61
C VAL A 293 -9.63 -4.36 3.60
N ILE A 294 -8.65 -5.24 3.34
CA ILE A 294 -8.85 -6.39 2.45
C ILE A 294 -9.86 -7.37 3.06
N ALA A 295 -9.74 -7.66 4.37
CA ALA A 295 -10.70 -8.52 5.06
C ALA A 295 -12.13 -7.96 4.97
N GLY A 296 -12.28 -6.64 5.18
CA GLY A 296 -13.55 -5.94 5.02
C GLY A 296 -14.11 -6.03 3.61
N ALA A 297 -13.29 -5.79 2.60
CA ALA A 297 -13.70 -5.85 1.20
C ALA A 297 -14.07 -7.29 0.73
N VAL A 298 -13.35 -8.30 1.21
CA VAL A 298 -13.70 -9.72 1.00
C VAL A 298 -15.04 -10.05 1.64
N ARG A 299 -15.29 -9.60 2.87
CA ARG A 299 -16.59 -9.72 3.55
C ARG A 299 -17.72 -9.12 2.73
N GLU A 300 -17.56 -7.91 2.24
CA GLU A 300 -18.54 -7.21 1.42
C GLU A 300 -18.84 -7.94 0.10
N GLU A 301 -17.80 -8.46 -0.54
CA GLU A 301 -17.95 -9.23 -1.76
C GLU A 301 -18.73 -10.53 -1.51
N ILE A 302 -18.46 -11.23 -0.41
CA ILE A 302 -19.22 -12.42 -0.02
C ILE A 302 -20.72 -12.07 0.18
N VAL A 303 -20.99 -10.97 0.89
CA VAL A 303 -22.36 -10.49 1.12
C VAL A 303 -23.04 -10.15 -0.21
N ARG A 304 -22.36 -9.44 -1.11
CA ARG A 304 -22.86 -9.12 -2.45
C ARG A 304 -23.24 -10.37 -3.24
N ARG A 305 -22.41 -11.44 -3.16
CA ARG A 305 -22.69 -12.71 -3.83
C ARG A 305 -23.90 -13.44 -3.23
N ILE A 306 -24.05 -13.43 -1.89
CA ILE A 306 -25.23 -13.98 -1.22
C ILE A 306 -26.51 -13.28 -1.70
N GLU A 307 -26.48 -11.96 -1.84
CA GLU A 307 -27.62 -11.16 -2.31
C GLU A 307 -27.93 -11.36 -3.80
N ALA A 308 -26.90 -11.55 -4.62
CA ALA A 308 -27.03 -11.72 -6.07
C ALA A 308 -27.55 -13.12 -6.49
N PHE A 309 -27.55 -14.10 -5.58
CA PHE A 309 -28.02 -15.46 -5.91
C PHE A 309 -29.53 -15.44 -6.20
N PRO A 310 -29.98 -15.91 -7.40
CA PRO A 310 -31.39 -15.94 -7.73
C PRO A 310 -32.17 -16.94 -6.86
N ASP A 311 -33.40 -16.58 -6.49
CA ASP A 311 -34.30 -17.42 -5.71
C ASP A 311 -34.61 -18.73 -6.45
N ALA A 312 -33.91 -19.80 -6.14
CA ALA A 312 -34.33 -21.14 -6.48
C ALA A 312 -35.43 -21.60 -5.49
N GLY A 313 -36.63 -21.01 -5.56
CA GLY A 313 -37.80 -21.54 -4.87
C GLY A 313 -38.46 -20.69 -3.77
N GLY A 314 -38.61 -19.38 -3.98
CA GLY A 314 -39.63 -18.60 -3.22
C GLY A 314 -39.42 -18.43 -1.72
N LYS A 315 -38.22 -18.61 -1.18
CA LYS A 315 -37.92 -18.29 0.21
C LYS A 315 -37.70 -16.80 0.37
N ALA A 316 -38.34 -16.21 1.39
CA ALA A 316 -38.29 -14.78 1.65
C ALA A 316 -36.86 -14.28 1.82
N GLN A 317 -36.60 -13.06 1.36
CA GLN A 317 -35.34 -12.31 1.46
C GLN A 317 -34.74 -12.25 2.90
N ALA A 318 -35.55 -12.56 3.92
CA ALA A 318 -35.22 -12.55 5.34
C ALA A 318 -34.27 -13.70 5.80
N GLU A 319 -34.01 -14.72 4.97
CA GLU A 319 -33.17 -15.87 5.35
C GLU A 319 -31.75 -15.86 4.71
N ARG A 320 -31.37 -14.76 4.03
CA ARG A 320 -30.07 -14.64 3.39
C ARG A 320 -29.09 -13.98 4.35
N THR A 321 -28.37 -14.79 5.13
CA THR A 321 -27.41 -14.32 6.13
C THR A 321 -26.15 -15.15 6.10
N ALA A 322 -25.02 -14.52 6.48
CA ALA A 322 -23.81 -15.23 6.87
C ALA A 322 -23.28 -14.59 8.16
N ASP A 323 -22.72 -15.40 9.04
CA ASP A 323 -21.99 -14.90 10.22
C ASP A 323 -20.51 -14.76 9.84
N ILE A 324 -20.09 -13.53 9.50
CA ILE A 324 -18.73 -13.28 9.01
C ILE A 324 -17.93 -12.54 10.08
N THR A 325 -16.88 -13.17 10.54
CA THR A 325 -15.91 -12.60 11.48
C THR A 325 -14.63 -12.24 10.73
N THR A 326 -14.11 -11.03 10.96
CA THR A 326 -12.80 -10.61 10.46
C THR A 326 -11.78 -10.59 11.59
N ALA A 327 -10.53 -10.96 11.31
CA ALA A 327 -9.43 -10.91 12.25
C ALA A 327 -8.13 -10.49 11.56
N THR A 328 -7.22 -9.88 12.31
CA THR A 328 -5.94 -9.44 11.77
C THR A 328 -4.82 -9.50 12.82
N TRP A 329 -3.60 -9.69 12.37
CA TRP A 329 -2.36 -9.58 13.16
C TRP A 329 -1.86 -8.15 13.27
N PHE A 330 -2.40 -7.23 12.46
CA PHE A 330 -1.86 -5.92 12.16
C PHE A 330 -2.78 -4.79 12.64
N MET A 331 -2.49 -3.59 12.16
CA MET A 331 -3.20 -2.37 12.55
C MET A 331 -4.70 -2.44 12.32
N ILE A 332 -5.46 -1.98 13.30
CA ILE A 332 -6.91 -1.78 13.22
C ILE A 332 -7.20 -0.28 13.37
N LYS A 333 -8.05 0.26 12.50
CA LYS A 333 -8.57 1.63 12.55
C LYS A 333 -10.09 1.59 12.52
N LYS A 334 -10.75 2.35 13.41
CA LYS A 334 -12.22 2.39 13.47
C LYS A 334 -12.85 2.86 12.16
N GLU A 335 -12.21 3.81 11.50
CA GLU A 335 -12.67 4.35 10.23
C GLU A 335 -12.61 3.34 9.08
N CYS A 336 -11.79 2.29 9.22
CA CYS A 336 -11.69 1.19 8.26
C CYS A 336 -12.68 0.05 8.52
N GLU A 337 -13.43 0.07 9.62
CA GLU A 337 -14.46 -0.96 9.92
C GLU A 337 -15.67 -0.89 8.99
N ARG A 338 -15.98 0.30 8.47
CA ARG A 338 -17.18 0.58 7.67
C ARG A 338 -16.87 0.66 6.17
N THR A 339 -16.14 -0.30 5.66
CA THR A 339 -15.91 -0.34 4.21
C THR A 339 -17.21 -0.75 3.50
N GLY A 340 -17.83 0.19 2.76
CA GLY A 340 -18.84 -0.09 1.72
C GLY A 340 -20.20 -0.61 2.17
N VAL A 341 -20.41 -0.94 3.42
CA VAL A 341 -21.71 -1.40 3.92
C VAL A 341 -22.59 -0.19 4.23
N GLY A 342 -23.45 0.16 3.29
CA GLY A 342 -24.62 0.98 3.64
C GLY A 342 -25.37 0.30 4.81
N GLU A 343 -26.00 1.10 5.69
CA GLU A 343 -26.79 0.60 6.83
C GLU A 343 -27.77 -0.49 6.35
N ARG A 344 -27.36 -1.75 6.45
CA ARG A 344 -28.18 -2.92 6.15
C ARG A 344 -28.67 -3.46 7.48
N GLU A 345 -29.93 -3.32 7.76
CA GLU A 345 -30.58 -3.71 9.01
C GLU A 345 -30.36 -5.19 9.40
N ASN A 346 -29.91 -6.04 8.47
CA ASN A 346 -29.81 -7.49 8.64
C ASN A 346 -28.36 -8.03 8.77
N LEU A 347 -27.33 -7.18 8.75
CA LEU A 347 -25.92 -7.58 8.91
C LEU A 347 -25.35 -7.01 10.19
N GLN A 348 -25.13 -7.87 11.18
CA GLN A 348 -24.34 -7.51 12.36
C GLN A 348 -22.85 -7.50 11.96
N ILE A 349 -22.30 -6.30 11.69
CA ILE A 349 -20.88 -6.12 11.49
C ILE A 349 -20.21 -6.19 12.86
N LYS A 350 -19.49 -7.29 13.10
CA LYS A 350 -18.64 -7.44 14.27
C LYS A 350 -17.34 -6.63 14.05
N GLU A 351 -16.81 -6.04 15.12
CA GLU A 351 -15.50 -5.41 15.08
C GLU A 351 -14.42 -6.44 14.71
N THR A 352 -13.40 -6.00 13.97
CA THR A 352 -12.28 -6.86 13.58
C THR A 352 -11.49 -7.31 14.82
N ILE A 353 -11.25 -8.60 14.94
CA ILE A 353 -10.51 -9.19 16.06
C ILE A 353 -9.01 -8.98 15.89
N SER A 354 -8.34 -8.45 16.91
CA SER A 354 -6.90 -8.36 16.96
C SER A 354 -6.29 -9.67 17.45
N LEU A 355 -5.44 -10.29 16.62
CA LEU A 355 -4.64 -11.46 16.96
C LEU A 355 -3.24 -10.99 17.39
N LYS A 356 -2.68 -11.59 18.42
CA LYS A 356 -1.32 -11.26 18.93
C LYS A 356 -0.42 -12.48 18.96
N GLU A 357 -0.95 -13.61 19.41
CA GLU A 357 -0.23 -14.87 19.54
C GLU A 357 -0.88 -15.93 18.63
N GLU A 358 -0.13 -16.94 18.22
CA GLU A 358 -0.66 -18.05 17.41
C GLU A 358 -1.85 -18.74 18.08
N GLU A 359 -1.80 -18.84 19.41
CA GLU A 359 -2.89 -19.38 20.22
C GLU A 359 -4.19 -18.60 20.10
N ASP A 360 -4.16 -17.29 19.82
CA ASP A 360 -5.39 -16.50 19.67
C ASP A 360 -6.17 -16.97 18.43
N PHE A 361 -5.47 -17.28 17.32
CA PHE A 361 -6.08 -17.82 16.12
C PHE A 361 -6.62 -19.23 16.35
N ILE A 362 -5.81 -20.12 16.96
CA ILE A 362 -6.19 -21.51 17.24
C ILE A 362 -7.45 -21.53 18.12
N ASN A 363 -7.45 -20.79 19.23
CA ASN A 363 -8.59 -20.71 20.16
C ASN A 363 -9.83 -20.13 19.48
N LEU A 364 -9.66 -19.14 18.57
CA LEU A 364 -10.78 -18.55 17.84
C LEU A 364 -11.44 -19.59 16.94
N VAL A 365 -10.67 -20.40 16.23
CA VAL A 365 -11.17 -21.45 15.34
C VAL A 365 -11.84 -22.58 16.14
N GLU A 366 -11.21 -23.07 17.21
CA GLU A 366 -11.73 -24.18 18.03
C GLU A 366 -13.05 -23.79 18.75
N LYS A 367 -13.15 -22.55 19.22
CA LYS A 367 -14.31 -22.08 19.96
C LYS A 367 -15.53 -21.85 19.08
N GLU A 368 -15.34 -21.32 17.88
CA GLU A 368 -16.42 -20.73 17.09
C GLU A 368 -16.96 -21.66 15.99
N ASN A 369 -16.32 -22.80 15.71
CA ASN A 369 -16.73 -23.79 14.70
C ASN A 369 -17.08 -23.17 13.33
N TYR A 370 -16.13 -22.52 12.67
CA TYR A 370 -16.33 -21.92 11.36
C TYR A 370 -16.54 -22.98 10.26
N ASP A 371 -17.47 -22.74 9.34
CA ASP A 371 -17.65 -23.54 8.12
C ASP A 371 -16.54 -23.27 7.10
N MET A 372 -16.10 -21.99 7.03
CA MET A 372 -15.09 -21.56 6.06
C MET A 372 -14.08 -20.62 6.73
N ILE A 373 -12.81 -20.75 6.36
CA ILE A 373 -11.72 -19.88 6.82
C ILE A 373 -10.95 -19.36 5.61
N PHE A 374 -10.91 -18.04 5.46
CA PHE A 374 -10.04 -17.33 4.52
C PHE A 374 -8.80 -16.87 5.30
N ALA A 375 -7.63 -17.41 5.01
CA ALA A 375 -6.40 -17.05 5.69
C ALA A 375 -5.16 -17.38 4.84
N ASP A 376 -3.99 -16.87 5.25
CA ASP A 376 -2.74 -17.26 4.62
C ASP A 376 -2.51 -18.78 4.73
N PRO A 377 -2.06 -19.44 3.64
CA PRO A 377 -1.87 -20.90 3.62
C PRO A 377 -0.97 -21.46 4.73
N CYS A 378 -0.03 -20.68 5.27
CA CYS A 378 0.81 -21.14 6.39
C CYS A 378 0.01 -21.37 7.67
N MET A 379 -1.16 -20.70 7.82
CA MET A 379 -2.02 -20.80 8.99
C MET A 379 -2.83 -22.12 9.01
N GLU A 380 -3.04 -22.77 7.88
CA GLU A 380 -3.70 -24.09 7.83
C GLU A 380 -3.01 -25.12 8.71
N LYS A 381 -1.67 -25.02 8.83
CA LYS A 381 -0.86 -25.90 9.68
C LYS A 381 -1.08 -25.71 11.19
N MET A 382 -1.68 -24.60 11.57
CA MET A 382 -1.98 -24.28 12.97
C MET A 382 -3.25 -24.97 13.47
N ILE A 383 -4.11 -25.41 12.54
CA ILE A 383 -5.43 -26.00 12.79
C ILE A 383 -5.59 -27.36 12.08
N PRO A 384 -4.73 -28.36 12.35
CA PRO A 384 -4.72 -29.63 11.62
C PRO A 384 -6.01 -30.44 11.76
N GLU A 385 -6.78 -30.21 12.80
CA GLU A 385 -8.06 -30.87 13.11
C GLU A 385 -9.28 -30.15 12.50
N TYR A 386 -9.06 -29.04 11.76
CA TYR A 386 -10.16 -28.29 11.15
C TYR A 386 -10.75 -29.05 9.95
N GLU A 387 -12.03 -29.37 10.03
CA GLU A 387 -12.76 -30.14 9.00
C GLU A 387 -13.51 -29.26 7.99
N GLY A 388 -13.61 -27.96 8.22
CA GLY A 388 -14.29 -27.01 7.33
C GLY A 388 -13.51 -26.71 6.04
N THR A 389 -13.96 -25.74 5.29
CA THR A 389 -13.31 -25.33 4.04
C THR A 389 -12.26 -24.26 4.29
N PHE A 390 -10.99 -24.56 4.06
CA PHE A 390 -9.91 -23.57 4.10
C PHE A 390 -9.70 -22.96 2.71
N ILE A 391 -9.80 -21.63 2.61
CA ILE A 391 -9.65 -20.86 1.37
C ILE A 391 -8.36 -20.03 1.49
N PRO A 392 -7.36 -20.29 0.64
CA PRO A 392 -6.10 -19.58 0.70
C PRO A 392 -6.28 -18.11 0.34
N LEU A 393 -5.91 -17.25 1.28
CA LEU A 393 -5.86 -15.80 1.13
C LEU A 393 -4.46 -15.34 1.53
N THR A 394 -3.53 -15.36 0.58
CA THR A 394 -2.11 -15.09 0.83
C THR A 394 -1.91 -13.68 1.39
N HIS A 395 -1.07 -13.57 2.42
CA HIS A 395 -0.65 -12.32 3.01
C HIS A 395 0.87 -12.34 3.18
N PHE A 396 1.58 -11.59 2.32
CA PHE A 396 3.04 -11.63 2.29
C PHE A 396 3.65 -11.36 3.67
N ALA A 397 3.15 -10.35 4.38
CA ALA A 397 3.62 -10.02 5.72
C ALA A 397 3.48 -11.16 6.74
N VAL A 398 2.62 -12.16 6.47
CA VAL A 398 2.43 -13.34 7.34
C VAL A 398 3.36 -14.48 6.95
N SER A 399 3.48 -14.77 5.65
CA SER A 399 4.18 -15.98 5.17
C SER A 399 5.47 -15.72 4.41
N GLY A 400 5.76 -14.47 4.03
CA GLY A 400 6.87 -14.13 3.13
C GLY A 400 6.68 -14.69 1.72
N LYS A 401 5.44 -14.98 1.30
CA LYS A 401 5.14 -15.55 -0.01
C LYS A 401 4.25 -14.63 -0.82
N LEU A 402 4.60 -14.47 -2.09
CA LEU A 402 3.75 -13.83 -3.08
C LEU A 402 2.70 -14.81 -3.62
N ASN A 403 1.59 -14.27 -4.12
CA ASN A 403 0.66 -15.03 -4.92
C ASN A 403 1.38 -15.51 -6.19
N LYS A 404 1.52 -16.81 -6.37
CA LYS A 404 1.95 -17.37 -7.64
C LYS A 404 0.74 -17.32 -8.57
N HIS A 405 0.89 -16.63 -9.69
CA HIS A 405 -0.05 -16.71 -10.80
C HIS A 405 0.01 -18.09 -11.43
N GLU A 406 -0.67 -19.05 -10.85
CA GLU A 406 -1.10 -20.27 -11.50
C GLU A 406 -2.51 -20.55 -11.00
N SER A 407 -3.36 -20.95 -11.91
CA SER A 407 -4.74 -21.44 -11.77
C SER A 407 -4.92 -22.57 -10.72
N VAL A 408 -4.48 -22.33 -9.49
CA VAL A 408 -4.43 -23.35 -8.41
C VAL A 408 -5.80 -23.53 -7.73
N CYS A 409 -6.75 -22.61 -7.92
CA CYS A 409 -8.08 -22.75 -7.32
C CYS A 409 -8.91 -23.89 -7.94
N GLU A 410 -8.65 -24.29 -9.19
CA GLU A 410 -9.42 -25.36 -9.85
C GLU A 410 -8.92 -26.78 -9.54
N GLU A 411 -7.62 -26.98 -9.34
CA GLU A 411 -7.08 -28.33 -9.14
C GLU A 411 -7.29 -28.90 -7.73
N LYS A 412 -7.16 -28.10 -6.68
CA LYS A 412 -7.32 -28.60 -5.29
C LYS A 412 -8.79 -28.87 -4.90
N VAL A 413 -9.76 -28.17 -5.53
CA VAL A 413 -11.19 -28.46 -5.35
C VAL A 413 -11.59 -29.73 -6.08
N ALA A 414 -10.90 -30.08 -7.19
CA ALA A 414 -11.14 -31.30 -7.96
C ALA A 414 -10.55 -32.56 -7.30
N GLU A 415 -9.43 -32.47 -6.58
CA GLU A 415 -8.82 -33.63 -5.91
C GLU A 415 -9.54 -34.07 -4.62
N LYS A 416 -10.22 -33.15 -3.90
CA LYS A 416 -11.08 -33.54 -2.75
C LYS A 416 -12.45 -34.10 -3.15
N LYS A 417 -12.81 -34.10 -4.46
CA LYS A 417 -14.05 -34.71 -4.99
C LYS A 417 -13.82 -36.09 -5.64
N ARG A 418 -12.60 -36.62 -5.61
CA ARG A 418 -12.26 -38.01 -5.96
C ARG A 418 -11.91 -38.79 -4.70
#